data_2b6b71c2f9392e737c4f4c30ea743bb7
#
_entry.id   2b6b71c2f9392e737c4f4c30ea743bb7
#
_cell.length_a   1.000
_cell.length_b   1.000
_cell.length_c   1.000
_cell.angle_alpha   90.00
_cell.angle_beta   90.00
_cell.angle_gamma   90.00
#
_symmetry.space_group_name_H-M   'P 1'
#
loop_
_entity.id
_entity.type
_entity.pdbx_description
1 polymer ?
#
loop_
_entity_poly.entity_id
_entity_poly.type
_entity_poly.pdbx_seq_one_letter_code
_entity_poly.pdbx_strand_id
1 'polypeptide(L)'
;NLRNFSLINEFEGRQQGDRLLRDVCAALSAEADGEGELVARGEADTFYLFLQGAEQPQIVERLERMVGKLANLSDTIGPLRANTGIYCMQPGEADLADAEACADAARKSVEKSYHNTCTFYSESIKNRQRDMATMLYQLEGALERRELQMYLQPKVRAENGTVAGAEALV
;
A
#
# COMPACT_ATOMS: atom_id res chain seq x y z
N ASN A 1 3.61 1.16 5.42
CA ASN A 1 3.37 -0.27 5.54
C ASN A 1 4.53 -1.04 4.94
N LEU A 2 5.05 -2.03 5.66
CA LEU A 2 6.17 -2.85 5.21
C LEU A 2 5.71 -3.87 4.18
N ARG A 3 6.51 -4.06 3.14
CA ARG A 3 6.19 -5.05 2.12
C ARG A 3 6.71 -6.43 2.52
N ASN A 4 5.89 -7.44 2.23
CA ASN A 4 6.24 -8.85 2.43
C ASN A 4 6.60 -9.21 3.90
N PHE A 5 6.14 -8.43 4.88
CA PHE A 5 6.41 -8.70 6.29
C PHE A 5 5.91 -10.08 6.73
N SER A 6 4.82 -10.57 6.13
CA SER A 6 4.32 -11.93 6.37
C SER A 6 5.36 -13.02 6.07
N LEU A 7 6.20 -12.81 5.03
CA LEU A 7 7.27 -13.75 4.69
C LEU A 7 8.35 -13.79 5.79
N ILE A 8 8.65 -12.66 6.42
CA ILE A 8 9.60 -12.62 7.55
C ILE A 8 9.07 -13.48 8.69
N ASN A 9 7.78 -13.34 9.03
CA ASN A 9 7.16 -14.18 10.05
C ASN A 9 7.16 -15.67 9.69
N GLU A 10 7.03 -15.98 8.39
CA GLU A 10 7.04 -17.36 7.90
C GLU A 10 8.44 -17.98 7.97
N PHE A 11 9.48 -17.25 7.55
CA PHE A 11 10.85 -17.76 7.50
C PHE A 11 11.59 -17.68 8.82
N GLU A 12 11.42 -16.61 9.59
CA GLU A 12 12.16 -16.36 10.83
C GLU A 12 11.34 -16.54 12.11
N GLY A 13 10.02 -16.69 11.96
CA GLY A 13 9.10 -16.80 13.08
C GLY A 13 8.63 -15.45 13.64
N ARG A 14 7.50 -15.50 14.36
CA ARG A 14 6.82 -14.29 14.89
C ARG A 14 7.68 -13.47 15.84
N GLN A 15 8.51 -14.12 16.66
CA GLN A 15 9.37 -13.40 17.61
C GLN A 15 10.37 -12.48 16.88
N GLN A 16 10.92 -12.94 15.79
CA GLN A 16 11.85 -12.14 14.98
C GLN A 16 11.11 -11.03 14.24
N GLY A 17 9.92 -11.31 13.71
CA GLY A 17 9.07 -10.27 13.13
C GLY A 17 8.70 -9.18 14.14
N ASP A 18 8.35 -9.55 15.37
CA ASP A 18 8.06 -8.57 16.44
C ASP A 18 9.29 -7.75 16.85
N ARG A 19 10.49 -8.34 16.78
CA ARG A 19 11.74 -7.63 17.01
C ARG A 19 11.97 -6.61 15.90
N LEU A 20 11.86 -7.05 14.66
CA LEU A 20 12.00 -6.19 13.49
C LEU A 20 11.03 -5.00 13.52
N LEU A 21 9.77 -5.22 13.88
CA LEU A 21 8.81 -4.12 14.00
C LEU A 21 9.21 -3.08 15.07
N ARG A 22 9.83 -3.51 16.17
CA ARG A 22 10.38 -2.59 17.17
C ARG A 22 11.58 -1.81 16.64
N ASP A 23 12.47 -2.48 15.91
CA ASP A 23 13.64 -1.85 15.30
C ASP A 23 13.23 -0.82 14.23
N VAL A 24 12.22 -1.15 13.42
CA VAL A 24 11.60 -0.21 12.45
C VAL A 24 11.00 1.00 13.19
N CYS A 25 10.24 0.78 14.25
CA CYS A 25 9.65 1.86 15.04
C CYS A 25 10.74 2.80 15.60
N ALA A 26 11.79 2.23 16.17
CA ALA A 26 12.92 2.99 16.70
C ALA A 26 13.64 3.79 15.60
N ALA A 27 13.88 3.18 14.43
CA ALA A 27 14.52 3.85 13.30
C ALA A 27 13.67 5.01 12.75
N LEU A 28 12.35 4.82 12.63
CA LEU A 28 11.43 5.88 12.20
C LEU A 28 11.35 7.01 13.23
N SER A 29 11.27 6.67 14.52
CA SER A 29 11.20 7.66 15.61
C SER A 29 12.46 8.50 15.71
N ALA A 30 13.62 7.94 15.39
CA ALA A 30 14.89 8.70 15.36
C ALA A 30 14.95 9.76 14.23
N GLU A 31 14.09 9.65 13.23
CA GLU A 31 14.00 10.59 12.11
C GLU A 31 12.85 11.60 12.26
N ALA A 32 11.90 11.32 13.14
CA ALA A 32 10.81 12.24 13.49
C ALA A 32 11.27 13.09 14.69
N ASP A 33 12.16 14.05 14.40
CA ASP A 33 12.86 14.89 15.39
C ASP A 33 12.32 16.32 15.47
N GLY A 34 11.32 16.67 14.65
CA GLY A 34 10.65 17.97 14.68
C GLY A 34 9.72 18.10 15.89
N GLU A 35 9.55 19.33 16.36
CA GLU A 35 8.61 19.63 17.45
C GLU A 35 7.18 19.25 17.05
N GLY A 36 6.56 18.38 17.83
CA GLY A 36 5.20 17.86 17.56
C GLY A 36 5.12 16.74 16.52
N GLU A 37 6.24 16.26 16.01
CA GLU A 37 6.24 15.08 15.15
C GLU A 37 6.08 13.80 15.95
N LEU A 38 5.37 12.83 15.38
CA LEU A 38 5.03 11.60 16.07
C LEU A 38 5.18 10.39 15.12
N VAL A 39 5.60 9.28 15.70
CA VAL A 39 5.54 7.96 15.07
C VAL A 39 4.68 7.05 15.92
N ALA A 40 3.71 6.41 15.32
CA ALA A 40 2.87 5.43 15.98
C ALA A 40 2.85 4.13 15.17
N ARG A 41 2.78 3.01 15.88
CA ARG A 41 2.54 1.71 15.25
C ARG A 41 1.03 1.49 15.15
N GLY A 42 0.56 1.14 13.97
CA GLY A 42 -0.79 0.68 13.72
C GLY A 42 -0.93 -0.84 13.80
N GLU A 43 -1.85 -1.39 13.04
CA GLU A 43 -2.06 -2.82 12.95
C GLU A 43 -0.98 -3.50 12.09
N ALA A 44 -0.64 -4.73 12.47
CA ALA A 44 0.31 -5.60 11.79
C ALA A 44 1.66 -4.90 11.54
N ASP A 45 1.95 -4.55 10.30
CA ASP A 45 3.18 -3.95 9.77
C ASP A 45 2.97 -2.49 9.29
N THR A 46 1.90 -1.85 9.76
CA THR A 46 1.59 -0.45 9.46
C THR A 46 2.16 0.49 10.51
N PHE A 47 2.72 1.60 10.04
CA PHE A 47 3.23 2.69 10.86
C PHE A 47 2.59 4.00 10.40
N TYR A 48 2.25 4.85 11.34
CA TYR A 48 1.75 6.20 11.11
C TYR A 48 2.80 7.20 11.53
N LEU A 49 3.04 8.17 10.68
CA LEU A 49 3.97 9.26 10.90
C LEU A 49 3.21 10.57 10.76
N PHE A 50 3.23 11.39 11.79
CA PHE A 50 2.82 12.77 11.71
C PHE A 50 4.07 13.62 11.60
N LEU A 51 4.32 14.19 10.44
CA LEU A 51 5.53 14.94 10.12
C LEU A 51 5.17 16.37 9.74
N GLN A 52 6.02 17.31 10.11
CA GLN A 52 5.94 18.68 9.65
C GLN A 52 6.72 18.84 8.34
N GLY A 53 6.12 19.51 7.37
CA GLY A 53 6.78 19.76 6.09
C GLY A 53 6.02 20.81 5.29
N ALA A 54 6.77 21.63 4.56
CA ALA A 54 6.20 22.72 3.79
C ALA A 54 5.93 22.35 2.33
N GLU A 55 6.81 21.55 1.73
CA GLU A 55 6.82 21.28 0.30
C GLU A 55 6.83 19.78 0.00
N GLN A 56 6.02 19.33 -0.96
CA GLN A 56 5.92 17.91 -1.33
C GLN A 56 7.28 17.27 -1.68
N PRO A 57 8.19 17.88 -2.45
CA PRO A 57 9.48 17.26 -2.74
C PRO A 57 10.33 17.00 -1.50
N GLN A 58 10.32 17.92 -0.53
CA GLN A 58 11.06 17.76 0.73
C GLN A 58 10.48 16.61 1.58
N ILE A 59 9.16 16.47 1.59
CA ILE A 59 8.48 15.36 2.29
C ILE A 59 8.91 14.03 1.66
N VAL A 60 8.89 13.93 0.32
CA VAL A 60 9.30 12.71 -0.39
C VAL A 60 10.76 12.37 -0.09
N GLU A 61 11.69 13.32 -0.23
CA GLU A 61 13.11 13.11 0.06
C GLU A 61 13.32 12.62 1.50
N ARG A 62 12.62 13.22 2.45
CA ARG A 62 12.69 12.81 3.85
C ARG A 62 12.18 11.38 4.05
N LEU A 63 11.03 11.05 3.49
CA LEU A 63 10.45 9.70 3.58
C LEU A 63 11.32 8.65 2.88
N GLU A 64 11.89 8.95 1.72
CA GLU A 64 12.83 8.06 1.02
C GLU A 64 14.08 7.79 1.87
N ARG A 65 14.61 8.82 2.54
CA ARG A 65 15.73 8.66 3.48
C ARG A 65 15.34 7.79 4.67
N MET A 66 14.16 8.02 5.28
CA MET A 66 13.64 7.22 6.39
C MET A 66 13.49 5.75 5.99
N VAL A 67 12.82 5.49 4.86
CA VAL A 67 12.61 4.14 4.34
C VAL A 67 13.92 3.48 3.91
N GLY A 68 14.85 4.26 3.35
CA GLY A 68 16.19 3.79 3.00
C GLY A 68 16.96 3.22 4.19
N LYS A 69 16.80 3.81 5.38
CA LYS A 69 17.42 3.29 6.62
C LYS A 69 16.82 1.94 7.05
N LEU A 70 15.59 1.66 6.71
CA LEU A 70 14.94 0.39 7.03
C LEU A 70 15.50 -0.76 6.18
N ALA A 71 16.06 -0.47 5.00
CA ALA A 71 16.50 -1.50 4.05
C ALA A 71 17.49 -2.50 4.65
N ASN A 72 18.30 -2.07 5.63
CA ASN A 72 19.35 -2.86 6.25
C ASN A 72 18.92 -3.53 7.58
N LEU A 73 17.65 -3.45 7.96
CA LEU A 73 17.17 -4.04 9.21
C LEU A 73 16.86 -5.55 9.11
N SER A 74 16.80 -6.10 7.90
CA SER A 74 16.63 -7.54 7.67
C SER A 74 17.45 -7.98 6.46
N ASP A 75 18.13 -9.10 6.58
CA ASP A 75 18.93 -9.72 5.50
C ASP A 75 18.20 -10.93 4.90
N THR A 76 17.14 -11.43 5.51
CA THR A 76 16.52 -12.73 5.17
C THR A 76 15.79 -12.73 3.83
N ILE A 77 15.05 -11.66 3.54
CA ILE A 77 14.26 -11.54 2.30
C ILE A 77 14.77 -10.40 1.41
N GLY A 78 16.01 -9.96 1.65
CA GLY A 78 16.61 -8.80 1.02
C GLY A 78 16.15 -7.49 1.65
N PRO A 79 16.42 -6.34 1.02
CA PRO A 79 16.17 -5.03 1.61
C PRO A 79 14.71 -4.83 1.97
N LEU A 80 14.44 -4.40 3.20
CA LEU A 80 13.09 -4.00 3.63
C LEU A 80 12.57 -2.86 2.75
N ARG A 81 11.34 -3.00 2.33
CA ARG A 81 10.64 -2.02 1.50
C ARG A 81 9.34 -1.60 2.13
N ALA A 82 8.91 -0.39 1.84
CA ALA A 82 7.65 0.14 2.32
C ALA A 82 6.85 0.84 1.23
N ASN A 83 5.54 0.77 1.34
CA ASN A 83 4.62 1.61 0.59
C ASN A 83 4.11 2.71 1.52
N THR A 84 4.27 3.95 1.11
CA THR A 84 3.91 5.12 1.90
C THR A 84 2.81 5.89 1.21
N GLY A 85 1.68 6.06 1.89
CA GLY A 85 0.64 7.00 1.51
C GLY A 85 0.79 8.29 2.31
N ILE A 86 0.56 9.41 1.68
CA ILE A 86 0.76 10.73 2.27
C ILE A 86 -0.54 11.53 2.12
N TYR A 87 -1.03 12.04 3.23
CA TYR A 87 -2.08 13.03 3.26
C TYR A 87 -1.55 14.34 3.84
N CYS A 88 -1.72 15.43 3.12
CA CYS A 88 -1.32 16.77 3.57
C CYS A 88 -2.53 17.42 4.25
N MET A 89 -2.52 17.41 5.58
CA MET A 89 -3.57 18.06 6.37
C MET A 89 -3.53 19.58 6.20
N GLN A 90 -4.71 20.19 6.12
CA GLN A 90 -4.84 21.64 6.07
C GLN A 90 -4.93 22.22 7.49
N PRO A 91 -4.52 23.46 7.71
CA PRO A 91 -4.68 24.11 8.99
C PRO A 91 -6.15 24.11 9.44
N GLY A 92 -6.39 23.58 10.66
CA GLY A 92 -7.73 23.45 11.23
C GLY A 92 -8.42 22.11 10.97
N GLU A 93 -7.87 21.22 10.16
CA GLU A 93 -8.31 19.84 10.09
C GLU A 93 -7.87 19.10 11.36
N ALA A 94 -8.84 18.53 12.05
CA ALA A 94 -8.62 17.82 13.31
C ALA A 94 -9.04 16.35 13.26
N ASP A 95 -9.62 15.87 12.15
CA ASP A 95 -10.06 14.49 12.03
C ASP A 95 -8.89 13.57 11.57
N LEU A 96 -8.28 12.93 12.57
CA LEU A 96 -7.20 11.98 12.33
C LEU A 96 -7.69 10.72 11.61
N ALA A 97 -8.92 10.28 11.83
CA ALA A 97 -9.45 9.08 11.18
C ALA A 97 -9.61 9.30 9.67
N ASP A 98 -10.09 10.48 9.28
CA ASP A 98 -10.16 10.86 7.86
C ASP A 98 -8.76 10.99 7.25
N ALA A 99 -7.81 11.57 7.96
CA ALA A 99 -6.43 11.70 7.51
C ALA A 99 -5.77 10.33 7.30
N GLU A 100 -5.94 9.40 8.24
CA GLU A 100 -5.48 8.01 8.11
C GLU A 100 -6.12 7.31 6.91
N ALA A 101 -7.43 7.43 6.73
CA ALA A 101 -8.14 6.82 5.61
C ALA A 101 -7.65 7.37 4.26
N CYS A 102 -7.40 8.67 4.15
CA CYS A 102 -6.86 9.31 2.96
C CYS A 102 -5.43 8.83 2.66
N ALA A 103 -4.55 8.76 3.67
CA ALA A 103 -3.19 8.26 3.52
C ALA A 103 -3.18 6.77 3.12
N ASP A 104 -4.03 5.94 3.73
CA ASP A 104 -4.14 4.53 3.38
C ASP A 104 -4.69 4.32 1.96
N ALA A 105 -5.63 5.14 1.53
CA ALA A 105 -6.12 5.15 0.15
C ALA A 105 -5.01 5.45 -0.87
N ALA A 106 -4.16 6.44 -0.56
CA ALA A 106 -3.00 6.77 -1.38
C ALA A 106 -2.00 5.61 -1.44
N ARG A 107 -1.68 5.01 -0.30
CA ARG A 107 -0.82 3.82 -0.21
C ARG A 107 -1.34 2.67 -1.07
N LYS A 108 -2.60 2.32 -0.93
CA LYS A 108 -3.25 1.21 -1.66
C LYS A 108 -3.33 1.44 -3.17
N SER A 109 -3.33 2.69 -3.62
CA SER A 109 -3.39 3.00 -5.05
C SER A 109 -2.19 2.49 -5.86
N VAL A 110 -1.07 2.14 -5.20
CA VAL A 110 0.20 1.69 -5.81
C VAL A 110 0.73 0.35 -5.26
N GLU A 111 -0.12 -0.48 -4.68
CA GLU A 111 0.29 -1.74 -4.03
C GLU A 111 1.10 -2.70 -4.92
N LYS A 112 0.97 -2.61 -6.23
CA LYS A 112 1.65 -3.50 -7.20
C LYS A 112 3.07 -3.06 -7.57
N SER A 113 3.60 -1.99 -7.01
CA SER A 113 4.98 -1.57 -7.29
C SER A 113 6.02 -2.45 -6.62
N TYR A 114 7.10 -2.78 -7.32
CA TYR A 114 8.23 -3.53 -6.78
C TYR A 114 9.26 -2.66 -6.02
N HIS A 115 9.07 -1.33 -6.04
CA HIS A 115 9.95 -0.36 -5.39
C HIS A 115 9.28 0.25 -4.16
N ASN A 116 10.03 0.93 -3.32
CA ASN A 116 9.46 1.84 -2.33
C ASN A 116 8.61 2.88 -3.04
N THR A 117 7.45 3.18 -2.51
CA THR A 117 6.54 4.16 -3.11
C THR A 117 6.13 5.19 -2.09
N CYS A 118 6.13 6.45 -2.53
CA CYS A 118 5.53 7.57 -1.80
C CYS A 118 4.42 8.15 -2.69
N THR A 119 3.20 8.13 -2.22
CA THR A 119 2.04 8.56 -3.01
C THR A 119 1.21 9.54 -2.20
N PHE A 120 0.99 10.72 -2.76
CA PHE A 120 0.11 11.71 -2.18
C PHE A 120 -1.34 11.38 -2.46
N TYR A 121 -2.18 11.54 -1.45
CA TYR A 121 -3.62 11.49 -1.64
C TYR A 121 -4.09 12.62 -2.57
N SER A 122 -5.00 12.29 -3.45
CA SER A 122 -5.56 13.24 -4.42
C SER A 122 -7.04 12.96 -4.67
N GLU A 123 -7.74 13.95 -5.17
CA GLU A 123 -9.15 13.79 -5.58
C GLU A 123 -9.34 12.68 -6.63
N SER A 124 -8.34 12.42 -7.48
CA SER A 124 -8.41 11.33 -8.45
C SER A 124 -8.42 9.95 -7.78
N ILE A 125 -7.72 9.78 -6.66
CA ILE A 125 -7.74 8.54 -5.86
C ILE A 125 -9.12 8.37 -5.23
N LYS A 126 -9.68 9.44 -4.64
CA LYS A 126 -11.02 9.46 -4.05
C LYS A 126 -12.10 9.09 -5.08
N ASN A 127 -12.05 9.70 -6.26
CA ASN A 127 -13.01 9.43 -7.32
C ASN A 127 -12.92 7.98 -7.80
N ARG A 128 -11.70 7.45 -8.02
CA ARG A 128 -11.50 6.05 -8.39
C ARG A 128 -12.07 5.07 -7.36
N GLN A 129 -11.90 5.36 -6.07
CA GLN A 129 -12.50 4.52 -5.01
C GLN A 129 -14.02 4.56 -5.04
N ARG A 130 -14.61 5.76 -5.25
CA ARG A 130 -16.07 5.92 -5.39
C ARG A 130 -16.60 5.18 -6.61
N ASP A 131 -15.92 5.31 -7.74
CA ASP A 131 -16.31 4.63 -8.98
C ASP A 131 -16.25 3.12 -8.83
N MET A 132 -15.18 2.60 -8.20
CA MET A 132 -15.06 1.18 -7.90
C MET A 132 -16.16 0.68 -6.96
N ALA A 133 -16.46 1.40 -5.89
CA ALA A 133 -17.54 1.05 -4.98
C ALA A 133 -18.90 1.06 -5.68
N THR A 134 -19.16 2.05 -6.54
CA THR A 134 -20.38 2.14 -7.34
C THR A 134 -20.49 0.98 -8.32
N MET A 135 -19.40 0.63 -9.00
CA MET A 135 -19.34 -0.50 -9.93
C MET A 135 -19.63 -1.82 -9.21
N LEU A 136 -19.00 -2.06 -8.05
CA LEU A 136 -19.24 -3.27 -7.25
C LEU A 136 -20.71 -3.37 -6.79
N TYR A 137 -21.29 -2.26 -6.35
CA TYR A 137 -22.70 -2.21 -5.95
C TYR A 137 -23.66 -2.54 -7.11
N GLN A 138 -23.30 -2.10 -8.33
CA GLN A 138 -24.13 -2.33 -9.53
C GLN A 138 -23.92 -3.70 -10.15
N LEU A 139 -22.83 -4.41 -9.81
CA LEU A 139 -22.43 -5.66 -10.46
C LEU A 139 -23.50 -6.76 -10.35
N GLU A 140 -24.09 -6.94 -9.18
CA GLU A 140 -25.12 -7.96 -8.96
C GLU A 140 -26.34 -7.71 -9.84
N GLY A 141 -26.83 -6.47 -9.89
CA GLY A 141 -27.93 -6.10 -10.77
C GLY A 141 -27.59 -6.21 -12.27
N ALA A 142 -26.34 -5.92 -12.65
CA ALA A 142 -25.88 -6.07 -14.03
C ALA A 142 -25.85 -7.55 -14.46
N LEU A 143 -25.48 -8.47 -13.56
CA LEU A 143 -25.56 -9.91 -13.79
C LEU A 143 -27.01 -10.38 -13.96
N GLU A 144 -27.93 -9.93 -13.11
CA GLU A 144 -29.36 -10.27 -13.21
C GLU A 144 -29.98 -9.77 -14.53
N ARG A 145 -29.60 -8.56 -14.96
CA ARG A 145 -30.06 -7.95 -16.23
C ARG A 145 -29.34 -8.50 -17.46
N ARG A 146 -28.37 -9.40 -17.28
CA ARG A 146 -27.54 -9.98 -18.34
C ARG A 146 -26.77 -8.94 -19.16
N GLU A 147 -26.31 -7.87 -18.51
CA GLU A 147 -25.50 -6.83 -19.12
C GLU A 147 -24.05 -7.31 -19.35
N LEU A 148 -23.61 -8.32 -18.62
CA LEU A 148 -22.30 -8.96 -18.75
C LEU A 148 -22.46 -10.25 -19.57
N GLN A 149 -21.61 -10.38 -20.61
CA GLN A 149 -21.58 -11.56 -21.48
C GLN A 149 -20.21 -12.23 -21.38
N MET A 150 -20.21 -13.50 -21.05
CA MET A 150 -19.00 -14.29 -20.99
C MET A 150 -18.59 -14.79 -22.39
N TYR A 151 -17.38 -14.50 -22.78
CA TYR A 151 -16.73 -15.05 -23.97
C TYR A 151 -15.66 -16.05 -23.58
N LEU A 152 -15.50 -17.10 -24.35
CA LEU A 152 -14.45 -18.11 -24.15
C LEU A 152 -13.37 -17.94 -25.22
N GLN A 153 -12.15 -17.59 -24.79
CA GLN A 153 -10.98 -17.57 -25.66
C GLN A 153 -10.26 -18.92 -25.59
N PRO A 154 -10.21 -19.70 -26.68
CA PRO A 154 -9.60 -21.01 -26.64
C PRO A 154 -8.08 -20.93 -26.47
N LYS A 155 -7.54 -21.78 -25.60
CA LYS A 155 -6.11 -22.04 -25.44
C LYS A 155 -5.77 -23.30 -26.20
N VAL A 156 -4.84 -23.20 -27.17
CA VAL A 156 -4.43 -24.32 -28.03
C VAL A 156 -3.01 -24.77 -27.68
N ARG A 157 -2.75 -26.05 -27.82
CA ARG A 157 -1.39 -26.61 -27.71
C ARG A 157 -0.58 -26.19 -28.94
N ALA A 158 0.59 -25.58 -28.72
CA ALA A 158 1.45 -25.14 -29.81
C ALA A 158 1.95 -26.31 -30.70
N GLU A 159 2.06 -27.53 -30.13
CA GLU A 159 2.58 -28.70 -30.81
C GLU A 159 1.66 -29.25 -31.91
N ASN A 160 0.35 -29.18 -31.71
CA ASN A 160 -0.61 -29.86 -32.60
C ASN A 160 -1.91 -29.08 -32.86
N GLY A 161 -2.04 -27.86 -32.33
CA GLY A 161 -3.20 -27.00 -32.54
C GLY A 161 -4.49 -27.46 -31.82
N THR A 162 -4.44 -28.50 -30.98
CA THR A 162 -5.63 -28.98 -30.27
C THR A 162 -5.99 -28.06 -29.11
N VAL A 163 -7.29 -27.88 -28.88
CA VAL A 163 -7.80 -27.06 -27.76
C VAL A 163 -7.44 -27.76 -26.45
N ALA A 164 -6.71 -27.07 -25.58
CA ALA A 164 -6.30 -27.54 -24.26
C ALA A 164 -7.15 -26.97 -23.12
N GLY A 165 -7.91 -25.90 -23.38
CA GLY A 165 -8.75 -25.20 -22.42
C GLY A 165 -9.28 -23.91 -22.99
N ALA A 166 -9.89 -23.08 -22.15
CA ALA A 166 -10.32 -21.75 -22.53
C ALA A 166 -10.11 -20.77 -21.39
N GLU A 167 -9.98 -19.51 -21.72
CA GLU A 167 -10.02 -18.39 -20.77
C GLU A 167 -11.40 -17.73 -20.87
N ALA A 168 -12.03 -17.51 -19.71
CA ALA A 168 -13.29 -16.79 -19.66
C ALA A 168 -13.01 -15.28 -19.59
N LEU A 169 -13.56 -14.55 -20.53
CA LEU A 169 -13.48 -13.09 -20.63
C LEU A 169 -14.89 -12.50 -20.49
N VAL A 170 -14.99 -11.34 -19.82
CA VAL A 170 -16.23 -10.58 -19.62
C VAL A 170 -16.05 -9.17 -20.14
#